data_55cc99250f466851ae4bff87f699f346
#
_entry.id   55cc99250f466851ae4bff87f699f346
#
_cell.length_a   1.000
_cell.length_b   1.000
_cell.length_c   1.000
_cell.angle_alpha   90.00
_cell.angle_beta   90.00
_cell.angle_gamma   90.00
#
_symmetry.space_group_name_H-M   'P 1'
#
loop_
_entity.id
_entity.type
_entity.pdbx_description
1 polymer ?
#
loop_
_entity_poly.entity_id
_entity_poly.type
_entity_poly.pdbx_seq_one_letter_code
_entity_poly.pdbx_strand_id
1 'polypeptide(L)'
;ERPVLCDEKIFQFGDAIAIVAADTEEHARAAADAVKVEIEELPAYMNAMDAIAPDAAEIHPGTPNAFFETNCIKGPDFDWDSIPDSQQVEIESYCSRQPHLHLEPDCGYGYIDEDGMITVHSKSIGIHLHMPMIADGIGVPLENLRLVQNHAGGTFGYKFSPTNEALIGAAVKILERPVSLVFNQFQNITYTGKRSPAFMNIKLAADENGKLLALWGNNYVDHGPYSEFGDLLTMRLSQFTGAGYGINSIRNKSTTVFTNHAWGSAFRAYGSPQSYMGSEIAIDVLAAKMGIDPFDMREMNCYKESEGTTIPTGYPPEVYCEEDLSLIHI
;
A
#
# COMPACT_ATOMS: atom_id res chain seq x y z
N GLU A 1 -0.10 13.91 6.65
CA GLU A 1 -0.79 13.97 5.34
C GLU A 1 0.17 14.42 4.25
N ARG A 2 -0.13 14.10 2.97
CA ARG A 2 0.68 14.51 1.84
C ARG A 2 0.30 15.94 1.42
N PRO A 3 1.26 16.89 1.39
CA PRO A 3 0.98 18.25 0.96
C PRO A 3 0.66 18.31 -0.55
N VAL A 4 -0.10 19.31 -0.96
CA VAL A 4 -0.35 19.59 -2.41
C VAL A 4 0.96 20.00 -3.09
N LEU A 5 1.70 20.91 -2.46
CA LEU A 5 3.06 21.30 -2.82
C LEU A 5 3.91 21.30 -1.54
N CYS A 6 5.16 20.88 -1.65
CA CYS A 6 6.12 21.01 -0.56
C CYS A 6 6.59 22.46 -0.43
N ASP A 7 6.56 22.98 0.79
CA ASP A 7 7.01 24.34 1.13
C ASP A 7 8.34 24.37 1.88
N GLU A 8 8.45 23.62 3.00
CA GLU A 8 9.63 23.62 3.86
C GLU A 8 10.50 22.37 3.69
N LYS A 9 9.88 21.20 3.43
CA LYS A 9 10.58 19.92 3.41
C LYS A 9 10.07 19.01 2.29
N ILE A 10 11.01 18.41 1.58
CA ILE A 10 10.77 17.35 0.61
C ILE A 10 11.00 16.03 1.34
N PHE A 11 10.02 15.13 1.30
CA PHE A 11 10.09 13.86 2.02
C PHE A 11 10.53 12.70 1.15
N GLN A 12 10.29 12.79 -0.17
CA GLN A 12 10.61 11.74 -1.13
C GLN A 12 10.95 12.31 -2.50
N PHE A 13 11.60 11.51 -3.32
CA PHE A 13 11.76 11.83 -4.73
C PHE A 13 10.39 11.76 -5.44
N GLY A 14 10.01 12.85 -6.09
CA GLY A 14 8.72 12.98 -6.79
C GLY A 14 7.68 13.83 -6.06
N ASP A 15 7.95 14.31 -4.87
CA ASP A 15 7.11 15.33 -4.23
C ASP A 15 7.01 16.59 -5.08
N ALA A 16 5.80 17.14 -5.21
CA ALA A 16 5.57 18.34 -5.98
C ALA A 16 6.08 19.57 -5.21
N ILE A 17 6.99 20.34 -5.82
CA ILE A 17 7.58 21.55 -5.24
C ILE A 17 6.92 22.80 -5.83
N ALA A 18 6.64 22.78 -7.13
CA ALA A 18 6.01 23.87 -7.86
C ALA A 18 5.09 23.35 -8.96
N ILE A 19 4.09 24.13 -9.29
CA ILE A 19 3.26 23.95 -10.46
C ILE A 19 3.42 25.17 -11.38
N VAL A 20 3.57 24.93 -12.66
CA VAL A 20 3.74 25.97 -13.68
C VAL A 20 2.64 25.85 -14.71
N ALA A 21 1.99 26.96 -15.04
CA ALA A 21 0.99 27.03 -16.08
C ALA A 21 1.42 28.00 -17.18
N ALA A 22 1.14 27.64 -18.42
CA ALA A 22 1.38 28.47 -19.59
C ALA A 22 0.25 28.30 -20.62
N ASP A 23 0.33 29.02 -21.71
CA ASP A 23 -0.64 28.98 -22.83
C ASP A 23 -0.56 27.68 -23.66
N THR A 24 0.59 26.99 -23.61
CA THR A 24 0.81 25.70 -24.27
C THR A 24 1.52 24.74 -23.33
N GLU A 25 1.38 23.45 -23.56
CA GLU A 25 2.10 22.40 -22.82
C GLU A 25 3.62 22.53 -22.98
N GLU A 26 4.09 22.88 -24.18
CA GLU A 26 5.51 23.08 -24.46
C GLU A 26 6.10 24.23 -23.63
N HIS A 27 5.40 25.36 -23.57
CA HIS A 27 5.83 26.49 -22.73
C HIS A 27 5.76 26.15 -21.24
N ALA A 28 4.75 25.42 -20.79
CA ALA A 28 4.64 25.01 -19.40
C ALA A 28 5.80 24.09 -19.00
N ARG A 29 6.18 23.13 -19.84
CA ARG A 29 7.32 22.23 -19.60
C ARG A 29 8.64 23.00 -19.59
N ALA A 30 8.88 23.85 -20.58
CA ALA A 30 10.09 24.67 -20.62
C ALA A 30 10.21 25.60 -19.40
N ALA A 31 9.11 26.17 -18.94
CA ALA A 31 9.09 27.01 -17.74
C ALA A 31 9.30 26.17 -16.45
N ALA A 32 8.75 24.95 -16.38
CA ALA A 32 9.01 24.04 -15.25
C ALA A 32 10.49 23.64 -15.16
N ASP A 33 11.13 23.36 -16.29
CA ASP A 33 12.57 23.05 -16.36
C ASP A 33 13.46 24.25 -15.97
N ALA A 34 12.94 25.46 -16.08
CA ALA A 34 13.65 26.70 -15.69
C ALA A 34 13.53 27.02 -14.19
N VAL A 35 12.67 26.32 -13.44
CA VAL A 35 12.53 26.52 -12.00
C VAL A 35 13.82 26.07 -11.31
N LYS A 36 14.42 26.95 -10.55
CA LYS A 36 15.61 26.67 -9.75
C LYS A 36 15.18 26.38 -8.31
N VAL A 37 15.66 25.27 -7.79
CA VAL A 37 15.41 24.84 -6.42
C VAL A 37 16.74 24.69 -5.70
N GLU A 38 16.89 25.35 -4.56
CA GLU A 38 18.03 25.18 -3.67
C GLU A 38 17.60 24.23 -2.56
N ILE A 39 18.34 23.13 -2.38
CA ILE A 39 18.00 22.05 -1.46
C ILE A 39 19.17 21.83 -0.49
N GLU A 40 18.85 21.74 0.80
CA GLU A 40 19.74 21.20 1.81
C GLU A 40 19.41 19.71 2.01
N GLU A 41 20.40 18.83 1.83
CA GLU A 41 20.22 17.41 1.99
C GLU A 41 20.12 17.04 3.49
N LEU A 42 19.08 16.29 3.85
CA LEU A 42 18.85 15.74 5.18
C LEU A 42 19.08 14.23 5.17
N PRO A 43 19.34 13.59 6.33
CA PRO A 43 19.37 12.13 6.43
C PRO A 43 18.09 11.51 5.86
N ALA A 44 18.24 10.49 5.01
CA ALA A 44 17.13 9.81 4.37
C ALA A 44 17.20 8.29 4.61
N TYR A 45 16.06 7.69 4.91
CA TYR A 45 15.91 6.25 5.16
C TYR A 45 15.14 5.63 4.00
N MET A 46 15.83 4.77 3.23
CA MET A 46 15.30 4.16 2.01
C MET A 46 14.75 2.75 2.21
N ASN A 47 14.68 2.27 3.45
CA ASN A 47 13.98 1.05 3.82
C ASN A 47 13.47 1.11 5.26
N ALA A 48 12.48 0.25 5.58
CA ALA A 48 11.84 0.26 6.88
C ALA A 48 12.80 -0.10 8.03
N MET A 49 13.76 -1.01 7.80
CA MET A 49 14.65 -1.48 8.88
C MET A 49 15.62 -0.39 9.30
N ASP A 50 16.15 0.40 8.36
CA ASP A 50 17.00 1.55 8.68
C ASP A 50 16.22 2.65 9.38
N ALA A 51 14.96 2.87 8.98
CA ALA A 51 14.10 3.91 9.56
C ALA A 51 13.67 3.63 11.01
N ILE A 52 13.68 2.36 11.44
CA ILE A 52 13.35 1.96 12.83
C ILE A 52 14.60 1.65 13.67
N ALA A 53 15.80 1.86 13.14
CA ALA A 53 17.02 1.71 13.92
C ALA A 53 17.01 2.64 15.15
N PRO A 54 17.63 2.26 16.27
CA PRO A 54 17.57 3.04 17.52
C PRO A 54 18.09 4.47 17.43
N ASP A 55 18.95 4.76 16.47
CA ASP A 55 19.57 6.07 16.20
C ASP A 55 18.95 6.80 15.00
N ALA A 56 17.89 6.24 14.42
CA ALA A 56 17.20 6.87 13.30
C ALA A 56 16.45 8.12 13.73
N ALA A 57 16.60 9.19 12.97
CA ALA A 57 15.85 10.42 13.19
C ALA A 57 14.38 10.24 12.76
N GLU A 58 13.47 10.93 13.44
CA GLU A 58 12.07 10.97 13.04
C GLU A 58 11.89 11.71 11.71
N ILE A 59 11.26 11.08 10.74
CA ILE A 59 10.92 11.70 9.46
C ILE A 59 9.92 12.84 9.66
N HIS A 60 8.94 12.60 10.54
CA HIS A 60 7.99 13.61 11.01
C HIS A 60 8.26 13.91 12.49
N PRO A 61 8.75 15.09 12.84
CA PRO A 61 9.06 15.43 14.22
C PRO A 61 7.88 15.19 15.17
N GLY A 62 8.12 14.48 16.27
CA GLY A 62 7.11 14.12 17.26
C GLY A 62 6.25 12.90 16.87
N THR A 63 6.57 12.20 15.77
CA THR A 63 5.89 10.97 15.36
C THR A 63 6.93 9.88 15.12
N PRO A 64 6.88 8.76 15.86
CA PRO A 64 7.79 7.64 15.63
C PRO A 64 7.70 7.13 14.19
N ASN A 65 8.83 6.72 13.59
CA ASN A 65 8.83 6.17 12.25
C ASN A 65 8.00 4.88 12.16
N ALA A 66 7.96 4.04 13.20
CA ALA A 66 6.99 2.95 13.34
C ALA A 66 5.66 3.54 13.86
N PHE A 67 4.77 3.98 12.98
CA PHE A 67 3.62 4.80 13.35
C PHE A 67 2.32 4.03 13.57
N PHE A 68 2.25 2.79 13.11
CA PHE A 68 1.07 1.94 13.32
C PHE A 68 1.49 0.48 13.49
N GLU A 69 0.84 -0.21 14.42
CA GLU A 69 1.06 -1.62 14.69
C GLU A 69 -0.26 -2.35 14.83
N THR A 70 -0.33 -3.55 14.32
CA THR A 70 -1.49 -4.43 14.43
C THR A 70 -1.08 -5.87 14.64
N ASN A 71 -1.97 -6.64 15.28
CA ASN A 71 -1.76 -8.04 15.57
C ASN A 71 -2.96 -8.85 15.09
N CYS A 72 -2.70 -9.97 14.40
CA CYS A 72 -3.70 -10.99 14.14
C CYS A 72 -3.44 -12.19 15.06
N ILE A 73 -4.39 -12.46 15.94
CA ILE A 73 -4.28 -13.49 16.97
C ILE A 73 -5.42 -14.49 16.79
N LYS A 74 -5.07 -15.79 16.70
CA LYS A 74 -6.02 -16.91 16.65
C LYS A 74 -5.54 -18.04 17.53
N GLY A 75 -6.48 -18.67 18.25
CA GLY A 75 -6.22 -19.86 19.05
C GLY A 75 -5.27 -19.65 20.24
N PRO A 76 -4.87 -20.73 20.92
CA PRO A 76 -3.95 -20.69 22.07
C PRO A 76 -2.52 -20.37 21.63
N ASP A 77 -1.68 -20.02 22.59
CA ASP A 77 -0.24 -19.92 22.35
C ASP A 77 0.35 -21.27 21.97
N PHE A 78 1.29 -21.28 21.06
CA PHE A 78 1.94 -22.47 20.57
C PHE A 78 3.34 -22.60 21.19
N ASP A 79 3.64 -23.78 21.72
CA ASP A 79 4.97 -24.10 22.25
C ASP A 79 5.87 -24.63 21.12
N TRP A 80 6.73 -23.77 20.59
CA TRP A 80 7.64 -24.08 19.50
C TRP A 80 8.70 -25.12 19.87
N ASP A 81 9.03 -25.27 21.17
CA ASP A 81 9.98 -26.24 21.66
C ASP A 81 9.38 -27.65 21.77
N SER A 82 8.03 -27.75 21.65
CA SER A 82 7.31 -29.03 21.76
C SER A 82 7.42 -29.93 20.54
N ILE A 83 7.91 -29.40 19.40
CA ILE A 83 8.02 -30.14 18.14
C ILE A 83 9.45 -30.16 17.61
N PRO A 84 9.84 -31.22 16.85
CA PRO A 84 11.18 -31.31 16.25
C PRO A 84 11.45 -30.18 15.26
N ASP A 85 12.74 -29.82 15.14
CA ASP A 85 13.18 -28.84 14.12
C ASP A 85 12.79 -29.26 12.69
N SER A 86 12.68 -30.57 12.40
CA SER A 86 12.22 -31.07 11.09
C SER A 86 10.78 -30.74 10.74
N GLN A 87 9.96 -30.30 11.69
CA GLN A 87 8.54 -29.98 11.53
C GLN A 87 8.27 -28.47 11.65
N GLN A 88 9.29 -27.63 11.66
CA GLN A 88 9.14 -26.19 11.71
C GLN A 88 10.19 -25.49 10.83
N VAL A 89 9.84 -24.30 10.39
CA VAL A 89 10.72 -23.39 9.62
C VAL A 89 10.58 -21.98 10.10
N GLU A 90 11.62 -21.21 9.93
CA GLU A 90 11.62 -19.75 10.03
C GLU A 90 12.22 -19.20 8.73
N ILE A 91 11.52 -18.27 8.10
CA ILE A 91 11.95 -17.67 6.85
C ILE A 91 11.91 -16.15 6.95
N GLU A 92 12.85 -15.51 6.27
CA GLU A 92 12.80 -14.08 5.97
C GLU A 92 12.49 -13.90 4.48
N SER A 93 11.59 -12.99 4.17
CA SER A 93 11.22 -12.68 2.79
C SER A 93 11.00 -11.18 2.60
N TYR A 94 11.20 -10.71 1.36
CA TYR A 94 11.04 -9.32 0.99
C TYR A 94 10.21 -9.19 -0.28
N CYS A 95 9.04 -8.55 -0.14
CA CYS A 95 8.23 -8.14 -1.26
C CYS A 95 8.62 -6.74 -1.69
N SER A 96 9.10 -6.59 -2.93
CA SER A 96 9.61 -5.32 -3.44
C SER A 96 8.51 -4.31 -3.78
N ARG A 97 8.89 -3.04 -3.89
CA ARG A 97 8.05 -1.96 -4.37
C ARG A 97 7.65 -2.18 -5.84
N GLN A 98 6.38 -1.89 -6.17
CA GLN A 98 5.87 -2.07 -7.53
C GLN A 98 5.08 -0.83 -7.96
N PRO A 99 5.38 -0.24 -9.13
CA PRO A 99 4.55 0.80 -9.74
C PRO A 99 3.31 0.18 -10.40
N HIS A 100 2.21 0.92 -10.45
CA HIS A 100 0.94 0.45 -11.03
C HIS A 100 1.01 0.27 -12.55
N LEU A 101 1.81 1.08 -13.25
CA LEU A 101 2.06 1.03 -14.71
C LEU A 101 0.77 0.90 -15.55
N HIS A 102 -0.30 1.61 -15.14
CA HIS A 102 -1.50 1.68 -15.98
C HIS A 102 -1.19 2.41 -17.30
N LEU A 103 -1.91 2.04 -18.34
CA LEU A 103 -1.64 2.52 -19.69
C LEU A 103 -1.94 4.03 -19.85
N GLU A 104 -3.06 4.50 -19.28
CA GLU A 104 -3.39 5.91 -19.22
C GLU A 104 -2.59 6.60 -18.12
N PRO A 105 -1.71 7.58 -18.42
CA PRO A 105 -1.04 8.38 -17.38
C PRO A 105 -2.07 9.19 -16.60
N ASP A 106 -1.69 9.67 -15.43
CA ASP A 106 -2.59 10.51 -14.65
C ASP A 106 -2.83 11.85 -15.34
N CYS A 107 -4.08 12.22 -15.48
CA CYS A 107 -4.50 13.41 -16.22
C CYS A 107 -5.84 13.92 -15.73
N GLY A 108 -6.05 15.22 -15.89
CA GLY A 108 -7.30 15.88 -15.57
C GLY A 108 -7.33 17.31 -16.09
N TYR A 109 -8.46 17.96 -15.91
CA TYR A 109 -8.63 19.39 -16.17
C TYR A 109 -9.64 19.99 -15.19
N GLY A 110 -9.54 21.30 -14.98
CA GLY A 110 -10.44 22.04 -14.12
C GLY A 110 -10.72 23.44 -14.61
N TYR A 111 -11.78 24.02 -14.10
CA TYR A 111 -12.23 25.37 -14.41
C TYR A 111 -13.16 25.88 -13.33
N ILE A 112 -13.49 27.18 -13.33
CA ILE A 112 -14.57 27.75 -12.54
C ILE A 112 -15.85 27.64 -13.36
N ASP A 113 -16.85 26.93 -12.84
CA ASP A 113 -18.12 26.74 -13.56
C ASP A 113 -19.08 27.94 -13.42
N GLU A 114 -20.29 27.83 -14.01
CA GLU A 114 -21.29 28.89 -14.03
C GLU A 114 -21.83 29.23 -12.62
N ASP A 115 -21.73 28.30 -11.68
CA ASP A 115 -22.08 28.48 -10.26
C ASP A 115 -20.94 29.11 -9.44
N GLY A 116 -19.78 29.34 -10.04
CA GLY A 116 -18.57 29.86 -9.40
C GLY A 116 -17.78 28.82 -8.63
N MET A 117 -18.07 27.53 -8.82
CA MET A 117 -17.38 26.43 -8.15
C MET A 117 -16.12 26.03 -8.93
N ILE A 118 -15.07 25.66 -8.21
CA ILE A 118 -13.91 24.99 -8.81
C ILE A 118 -14.34 23.57 -9.18
N THR A 119 -14.51 23.32 -10.47
CA THR A 119 -14.88 22.02 -11.01
C THR A 119 -13.65 21.33 -11.58
N VAL A 120 -13.32 20.12 -11.08
CA VAL A 120 -12.19 19.32 -11.53
C VAL A 120 -12.68 17.99 -12.09
N HIS A 121 -12.38 17.74 -13.35
CA HIS A 121 -12.60 16.45 -14.00
C HIS A 121 -11.41 15.54 -13.75
N SER A 122 -11.64 14.41 -13.09
CA SER A 122 -10.59 13.52 -12.61
C SER A 122 -10.85 12.05 -12.94
N LYS A 123 -9.88 11.23 -12.68
CA LYS A 123 -9.95 9.77 -12.77
C LYS A 123 -10.07 9.10 -11.40
N SER A 124 -10.33 9.90 -10.36
CA SER A 124 -10.53 9.40 -9.00
C SER A 124 -11.61 8.31 -8.95
N ILE A 125 -11.36 7.24 -8.20
CA ILE A 125 -12.33 6.18 -7.91
C ILE A 125 -12.99 6.35 -6.53
N GLY A 126 -12.69 7.46 -5.83
CA GLY A 126 -13.19 7.77 -4.51
C GLY A 126 -13.59 9.25 -4.35
N ILE A 127 -14.36 9.82 -5.30
CA ILE A 127 -14.63 11.27 -5.35
C ILE A 127 -15.17 11.84 -4.04
N HIS A 128 -16.08 11.14 -3.37
CA HIS A 128 -16.67 11.61 -2.11
C HIS A 128 -15.66 11.62 -0.95
N LEU A 129 -14.70 10.69 -0.97
CA LEU A 129 -13.61 10.63 0.00
C LEU A 129 -12.56 11.72 -0.28
N HIS A 130 -12.29 11.99 -1.56
CA HIS A 130 -11.25 12.93 -1.97
C HIS A 130 -11.67 14.40 -1.89
N MET A 131 -12.97 14.70 -2.07
CA MET A 131 -13.45 16.09 -2.05
C MET A 131 -13.01 16.87 -0.79
N PRO A 132 -13.25 16.39 0.45
CA PRO A 132 -12.80 17.12 1.63
C PRO A 132 -11.27 17.26 1.70
N MET A 133 -10.53 16.22 1.34
CA MET A 133 -9.04 16.26 1.34
C MET A 133 -8.50 17.30 0.36
N ILE A 134 -9.08 17.37 -0.84
CA ILE A 134 -8.68 18.34 -1.87
C ILE A 134 -9.10 19.75 -1.47
N ALA A 135 -10.33 19.94 -0.99
CA ALA A 135 -10.82 21.24 -0.56
C ALA A 135 -9.94 21.85 0.54
N ASP A 136 -9.61 21.06 1.56
CA ASP A 136 -8.66 21.41 2.63
C ASP A 136 -7.29 21.76 2.06
N GLY A 137 -6.73 20.88 1.22
CA GLY A 137 -5.40 21.04 0.65
C GLY A 137 -5.23 22.28 -0.23
N ILE A 138 -6.30 22.70 -0.93
CA ILE A 138 -6.27 23.94 -1.74
C ILE A 138 -6.87 25.15 -1.01
N GLY A 139 -7.34 24.97 0.23
CA GLY A 139 -7.86 26.04 1.08
C GLY A 139 -9.15 26.68 0.53
N VAL A 140 -10.14 25.84 0.18
CA VAL A 140 -11.47 26.30 -0.23
C VAL A 140 -12.57 25.60 0.60
N PRO A 141 -13.72 26.24 0.82
CA PRO A 141 -14.89 25.54 1.38
C PRO A 141 -15.31 24.34 0.51
N LEU A 142 -15.74 23.26 1.15
CA LEU A 142 -16.14 22.03 0.44
C LEU A 142 -17.24 22.28 -0.60
N GLU A 143 -18.17 23.16 -0.29
CA GLU A 143 -19.27 23.57 -1.17
C GLU A 143 -18.81 24.35 -2.42
N ASN A 144 -17.56 24.81 -2.45
CA ASN A 144 -16.99 25.51 -3.59
C ASN A 144 -16.13 24.60 -4.49
N LEU A 145 -16.09 23.30 -4.19
CA LEU A 145 -15.37 22.29 -4.98
C LEU A 145 -16.36 21.26 -5.55
N ARG A 146 -16.21 20.97 -6.83
CA ARG A 146 -16.93 19.89 -7.52
C ARG A 146 -15.92 18.95 -8.19
N LEU A 147 -15.98 17.66 -7.88
CA LEU A 147 -15.25 16.64 -8.60
C LEU A 147 -16.17 15.88 -9.55
N VAL A 148 -15.75 15.75 -10.79
CA VAL A 148 -16.46 14.98 -11.82
C VAL A 148 -15.62 13.77 -12.19
N GLN A 149 -16.14 12.57 -11.93
CA GLN A 149 -15.46 11.34 -12.25
C GLN A 149 -15.60 11.02 -13.75
N ASN A 150 -14.46 10.92 -14.44
CA ASN A 150 -14.38 10.46 -15.82
C ASN A 150 -14.00 8.97 -15.87
N HIS A 151 -14.21 8.33 -17.02
CA HIS A 151 -13.69 6.98 -17.25
C HIS A 151 -12.19 6.95 -17.12
N ALA A 152 -11.66 5.90 -16.45
CA ALA A 152 -10.24 5.72 -16.21
C ALA A 152 -9.68 4.59 -17.07
N GLY A 153 -8.58 4.85 -17.76
CA GLY A 153 -7.81 3.86 -18.53
C GLY A 153 -6.88 3.00 -17.67
N GLY A 154 -7.37 2.63 -16.50
CA GLY A 154 -6.68 1.82 -15.49
C GLY A 154 -6.39 2.60 -14.21
N THR A 155 -6.51 1.94 -13.09
CA THR A 155 -6.14 2.49 -11.78
C THR A 155 -5.30 1.51 -10.97
N PHE A 156 -5.63 0.23 -11.01
CA PHE A 156 -5.09 -0.84 -10.18
C PHE A 156 -5.07 -0.50 -8.67
N GLY A 157 -5.84 0.54 -8.27
CA GLY A 157 -6.02 0.97 -6.90
C GLY A 157 -5.41 2.33 -6.56
N TYR A 158 -4.37 2.83 -7.22
CA TYR A 158 -3.68 4.04 -6.76
C TYR A 158 -4.55 5.30 -6.82
N LYS A 159 -5.51 5.37 -7.75
CA LYS A 159 -6.48 6.48 -7.85
C LYS A 159 -7.54 6.46 -6.75
N PHE A 160 -7.38 5.61 -5.75
CA PHE A 160 -8.10 5.65 -4.47
C PHE A 160 -7.48 6.66 -3.48
N SER A 161 -6.42 7.35 -3.86
CA SER A 161 -5.86 8.54 -3.21
C SER A 161 -5.93 9.72 -4.18
N PRO A 162 -6.08 10.97 -3.70
CA PRO A 162 -5.96 12.15 -4.55
C PRO A 162 -4.58 12.17 -5.24
N THR A 163 -4.55 12.51 -6.52
CA THR A 163 -3.30 12.60 -7.29
C THR A 163 -3.11 14.00 -7.86
N ASN A 164 -3.54 14.25 -9.09
CA ASN A 164 -3.38 15.54 -9.75
C ASN A 164 -4.53 16.54 -9.49
N GLU A 165 -5.63 16.09 -8.87
CA GLU A 165 -6.83 16.92 -8.66
C GLU A 165 -6.54 18.16 -7.82
N ALA A 166 -5.76 18.01 -6.75
CA ALA A 166 -5.39 19.12 -5.89
C ALA A 166 -4.47 20.14 -6.61
N LEU A 167 -3.54 19.65 -7.45
CA LEU A 167 -2.67 20.50 -8.26
C LEU A 167 -3.49 21.31 -9.27
N ILE A 168 -4.43 20.67 -9.96
CA ILE A 168 -5.34 21.33 -10.91
C ILE A 168 -6.22 22.34 -10.19
N GLY A 169 -6.84 21.95 -9.07
CA GLY A 169 -7.70 22.82 -8.27
C GLY A 169 -6.97 24.05 -7.74
N ALA A 170 -5.74 23.89 -7.25
CA ALA A 170 -4.89 25.00 -6.81
C ALA A 170 -4.56 25.96 -7.96
N ALA A 171 -4.21 25.42 -9.13
CA ALA A 171 -3.92 26.25 -10.32
C ALA A 171 -5.17 27.00 -10.80
N VAL A 172 -6.34 26.35 -10.85
CA VAL A 172 -7.61 27.02 -11.21
C VAL A 172 -7.95 28.13 -10.23
N LYS A 173 -7.79 27.87 -8.91
CA LYS A 173 -8.04 28.88 -7.87
C LYS A 173 -7.19 30.15 -8.05
N ILE A 174 -5.92 29.97 -8.38
CA ILE A 174 -4.96 31.09 -8.48
C ILE A 174 -5.11 31.83 -9.81
N LEU A 175 -5.32 31.10 -10.90
CA LEU A 175 -5.31 31.68 -12.25
C LEU A 175 -6.71 32.16 -12.70
N GLU A 176 -7.77 31.68 -12.07
CA GLU A 176 -9.17 31.89 -12.48
C GLU A 176 -9.41 31.56 -13.97
N ARG A 177 -8.73 30.52 -14.47
CA ARG A 177 -8.78 30.08 -15.87
C ARG A 177 -8.88 28.54 -15.94
N PRO A 178 -9.39 27.99 -17.03
CA PRO A 178 -9.29 26.55 -17.28
C PRO A 178 -7.84 26.09 -17.32
N VAL A 179 -7.57 24.97 -16.64
CA VAL A 179 -6.25 24.34 -16.54
C VAL A 179 -6.37 22.87 -16.88
N SER A 180 -5.45 22.33 -17.66
CA SER A 180 -5.27 20.91 -17.86
C SER A 180 -3.88 20.47 -17.42
N LEU A 181 -3.80 19.27 -16.85
CA LEU A 181 -2.54 18.65 -16.44
C LEU A 181 -2.52 17.20 -16.93
N VAL A 182 -1.48 16.85 -17.65
CA VAL A 182 -1.23 15.50 -18.11
C VAL A 182 0.20 15.12 -17.73
N PHE A 183 0.34 14.09 -16.91
CA PHE A 183 1.66 13.61 -16.55
C PHE A 183 2.32 12.89 -17.72
N ASN A 184 3.60 13.14 -17.93
CA ASN A 184 4.41 12.25 -18.75
C ASN A 184 4.72 10.97 -17.94
N GLN A 185 5.30 9.97 -18.61
CA GLN A 185 5.58 8.67 -17.95
C GLN A 185 6.53 8.81 -16.74
N PHE A 186 7.52 9.70 -16.82
CA PHE A 186 8.44 9.95 -15.72
C PHE A 186 7.69 10.54 -14.50
N GLN A 187 6.89 11.58 -14.71
CA GLN A 187 6.06 12.18 -13.65
C GLN A 187 5.09 11.17 -13.07
N ASN A 188 4.46 10.36 -13.93
CA ASN A 188 3.53 9.33 -13.50
C ASN A 188 4.21 8.28 -12.60
N ILE A 189 5.44 7.88 -12.92
CA ILE A 189 6.19 6.93 -12.10
C ILE A 189 6.71 7.58 -10.80
N THR A 190 7.16 8.83 -10.84
CA THR A 190 7.79 9.46 -9.68
C THR A 190 6.79 10.03 -8.68
N TYR A 191 5.72 10.66 -9.15
CA TYR A 191 4.74 11.34 -8.31
C TYR A 191 3.69 10.40 -7.72
N THR A 192 3.22 9.39 -8.47
CA THR A 192 2.13 8.52 -8.01
C THR A 192 2.60 7.49 -6.99
N GLY A 193 1.68 7.07 -6.12
CA GLY A 193 1.94 6.03 -5.11
C GLY A 193 2.31 4.67 -5.69
N LYS A 194 2.84 3.79 -4.85
CA LYS A 194 3.33 2.46 -5.21
C LYS A 194 2.77 1.39 -4.28
N ARG A 195 2.92 0.10 -4.65
CA ARG A 195 2.81 -0.98 -3.67
C ARG A 195 3.90 -0.83 -2.62
N SER A 196 3.52 -0.76 -1.36
CA SER A 196 4.47 -0.72 -0.26
C SER A 196 5.27 -2.03 -0.19
N PRO A 197 6.59 -1.98 -0.08
CA PRO A 197 7.39 -3.15 0.24
C PRO A 197 7.02 -3.73 1.59
N ALA A 198 7.26 -5.02 1.77
CA ALA A 198 7.11 -5.68 3.06
C ALA A 198 8.33 -6.57 3.36
N PHE A 199 8.87 -6.41 4.55
CA PHE A 199 9.84 -7.32 5.15
C PHE A 199 9.07 -8.26 6.06
N MET A 200 9.19 -9.53 5.86
CA MET A 200 8.41 -10.54 6.59
C MET A 200 9.34 -11.57 7.19
N ASN A 201 9.20 -11.79 8.50
CA ASN A 201 9.76 -12.94 9.19
C ASN A 201 8.60 -13.83 9.62
N ILE A 202 8.58 -15.06 9.12
CA ILE A 202 7.48 -16.01 9.35
C ILE A 202 8.06 -17.34 9.85
N LYS A 203 7.50 -17.81 10.98
CA LYS A 203 7.68 -19.19 11.46
C LYS A 203 6.41 -19.98 11.18
N LEU A 204 6.58 -21.19 10.69
CA LEU A 204 5.50 -22.12 10.39
C LEU A 204 5.82 -23.50 10.94
N ALA A 205 4.82 -24.15 11.54
CA ALA A 205 4.94 -25.46 12.15
C ALA A 205 3.83 -26.40 11.68
N ALA A 206 4.17 -27.68 11.49
CA ALA A 206 3.23 -28.76 11.20
C ALA A 206 3.43 -29.96 12.13
N ASP A 207 2.45 -30.83 12.18
CA ASP A 207 2.59 -32.13 12.81
C ASP A 207 3.41 -33.12 11.93
N GLU A 208 3.63 -34.30 12.39
CA GLU A 208 4.38 -35.37 11.71
C GLU A 208 3.79 -35.79 10.35
N ASN A 209 2.49 -35.49 10.11
CA ASN A 209 1.79 -35.77 8.86
C ASN A 209 1.71 -34.57 7.92
N GLY A 210 2.23 -33.40 8.29
CA GLY A 210 2.18 -32.18 7.50
C GLY A 210 0.96 -31.29 7.77
N LYS A 211 0.14 -31.60 8.78
CA LYS A 211 -0.98 -30.72 9.17
C LYS A 211 -0.45 -29.48 9.89
N LEU A 212 -0.77 -28.30 9.38
CA LEU A 212 -0.30 -27.02 9.94
C LEU A 212 -0.86 -26.78 11.34
N LEU A 213 0.00 -26.48 12.28
CA LEU A 213 -0.31 -26.27 13.69
C LEU A 213 -0.29 -24.81 14.08
N ALA A 214 0.78 -24.10 13.72
CA ALA A 214 1.02 -22.74 14.15
C ALA A 214 1.73 -21.89 13.11
N LEU A 215 1.40 -20.60 13.11
CA LEU A 215 2.08 -19.54 12.39
C LEU A 215 2.42 -18.40 13.36
N TRP A 216 3.68 -17.98 13.34
CA TRP A 216 4.12 -16.75 13.95
C TRP A 216 4.69 -15.83 12.87
N GLY A 217 4.44 -14.53 12.96
CA GLY A 217 4.96 -13.56 12.02
C GLY A 217 5.30 -12.24 12.68
N ASN A 218 6.38 -11.60 12.19
CA ASN A 218 6.75 -10.23 12.52
C ASN A 218 7.12 -9.49 11.23
N ASN A 219 6.27 -8.56 10.82
CA ASN A 219 6.35 -7.97 9.49
C ASN A 219 6.45 -6.45 9.57
N TYR A 220 7.17 -5.85 8.63
CA TYR A 220 7.32 -4.41 8.51
C TYR A 220 6.93 -3.95 7.10
N VAL A 221 6.06 -2.95 7.03
CA VAL A 221 5.59 -2.35 5.78
C VAL A 221 6.29 -1.00 5.60
N ASP A 222 7.11 -0.89 4.56
CA ASP A 222 7.71 0.37 4.13
C ASP A 222 6.67 1.20 3.36
N HIS A 223 6.03 2.14 4.03
CA HIS A 223 4.91 2.89 3.44
C HIS A 223 5.32 4.23 2.81
N GLY A 224 6.59 4.58 2.86
CA GLY A 224 7.05 5.91 2.43
C GLY A 224 6.73 6.97 3.48
N PRO A 225 6.78 8.27 3.11
CA PRO A 225 6.72 9.34 4.11
C PRO A 225 5.30 9.74 4.52
N TYR A 226 4.26 9.19 3.92
CA TYR A 226 2.88 9.58 4.17
C TYR A 226 2.05 8.41 4.69
N SER A 227 1.06 8.72 5.54
CA SER A 227 0.27 7.67 6.21
C SER A 227 -0.86 7.08 5.36
N GLU A 228 -1.16 7.64 4.20
CA GLU A 228 -2.31 7.32 3.35
C GLU A 228 -2.67 5.82 3.30
N PHE A 229 -3.71 5.41 4.05
CA PHE A 229 -4.19 4.02 4.16
C PHE A 229 -3.13 2.98 4.58
N GLY A 230 -1.98 3.40 5.13
CA GLY A 230 -0.91 2.49 5.56
C GLY A 230 -1.35 1.58 6.69
N ASP A 231 -2.18 2.07 7.60
CA ASP A 231 -2.81 1.32 8.66
C ASP A 231 -3.69 0.18 8.12
N LEU A 232 -4.59 0.49 7.19
CA LEU A 232 -5.46 -0.50 6.56
C LEU A 232 -4.67 -1.55 5.78
N LEU A 233 -3.62 -1.14 5.06
CA LEU A 233 -2.72 -2.05 4.36
C LEU A 233 -2.08 -3.05 5.33
N THR A 234 -1.53 -2.54 6.43
CA THR A 234 -0.84 -3.34 7.43
C THR A 234 -1.78 -4.27 8.18
N MET A 235 -3.01 -3.83 8.47
CA MET A 235 -4.07 -4.70 8.97
C MET A 235 -4.35 -5.86 8.01
N ARG A 236 -4.50 -5.58 6.71
CA ARG A 236 -4.73 -6.60 5.69
C ARG A 236 -3.56 -7.58 5.57
N LEU A 237 -2.33 -7.07 5.57
CA LEU A 237 -1.14 -7.92 5.57
C LEU A 237 -1.16 -8.88 6.78
N SER A 238 -1.42 -8.35 7.97
CA SER A 238 -1.48 -9.16 9.19
C SER A 238 -2.57 -10.23 9.13
N GLN A 239 -3.75 -9.90 8.59
CA GLN A 239 -4.90 -10.79 8.52
C GLN A 239 -4.76 -11.88 7.45
N PHE A 240 -4.14 -11.57 6.31
CA PHE A 240 -4.05 -12.51 5.19
C PHE A 240 -2.83 -13.44 5.25
N THR A 241 -1.87 -13.21 6.14
CA THR A 241 -0.74 -14.12 6.31
C THR A 241 -1.25 -15.49 6.83
N GLY A 242 -1.04 -16.54 6.03
CA GLY A 242 -1.56 -17.87 6.30
C GLY A 242 -3.06 -18.04 6.07
N ALA A 243 -3.76 -17.02 5.54
CA ALA A 243 -5.17 -17.15 5.17
C ALA A 243 -5.35 -18.15 4.02
N GLY A 244 -6.43 -18.91 4.08
CA GLY A 244 -6.68 -20.03 3.18
C GLY A 244 -6.32 -21.40 3.78
N TYR A 245 -5.62 -21.42 4.91
CA TYR A 245 -5.21 -22.66 5.58
C TYR A 245 -5.77 -22.79 7.00
N GLY A 246 -6.07 -24.03 7.38
CA GLY A 246 -6.60 -24.41 8.70
C GLY A 246 -5.52 -24.39 9.79
N ILE A 247 -4.94 -23.23 10.10
CA ILE A 247 -3.93 -23.08 11.14
C ILE A 247 -4.59 -22.83 12.49
N ASN A 248 -4.24 -23.61 13.51
CA ASN A 248 -4.88 -23.57 14.83
C ASN A 248 -4.40 -22.41 15.70
N SER A 249 -3.10 -22.06 15.62
CA SER A 249 -2.49 -20.99 16.40
C SER A 249 -1.85 -19.97 15.46
N ILE A 250 -2.25 -18.69 15.56
CA ILE A 250 -1.64 -17.60 14.80
C ILE A 250 -1.27 -16.47 15.75
N ARG A 251 -0.03 -15.98 15.62
CA ARG A 251 0.51 -14.78 16.25
C ARG A 251 1.25 -14.00 15.20
N ASN A 252 0.54 -13.11 14.50
CA ASN A 252 1.11 -12.35 13.39
C ASN A 252 1.04 -10.86 13.68
N LYS A 253 2.20 -10.26 13.90
CA LYS A 253 2.39 -8.84 14.13
C LYS A 253 2.81 -8.15 12.83
N SER A 254 2.26 -6.98 12.55
CA SER A 254 2.69 -6.15 11.43
C SER A 254 2.77 -4.68 11.82
N THR A 255 3.81 -4.00 11.36
CA THR A 255 4.13 -2.61 11.69
C THR A 255 4.28 -1.79 10.42
N THR A 256 3.62 -0.64 10.36
CA THR A 256 3.78 0.35 9.28
C THR A 256 4.89 1.32 9.64
N VAL A 257 5.79 1.56 8.71
CA VAL A 257 6.98 2.39 8.92
C VAL A 257 7.04 3.52 7.91
N PHE A 258 7.27 4.74 8.41
CA PHE A 258 7.65 5.88 7.57
C PHE A 258 9.08 5.70 7.04
N THR A 259 9.26 6.03 5.77
CA THR A 259 10.57 6.08 5.09
C THR A 259 10.61 7.27 4.15
N ASN A 260 11.77 7.55 3.55
CA ASN A 260 11.88 8.53 2.48
C ASN A 260 11.72 7.91 1.08
N HIS A 261 11.30 6.67 1.03
CA HIS A 261 10.96 5.98 -0.21
C HIS A 261 9.67 6.54 -0.82
N ALA A 262 9.39 6.26 -2.11
CA ALA A 262 8.13 6.66 -2.74
C ALA A 262 6.93 6.15 -1.95
N TRP A 263 5.94 7.01 -1.73
CA TRP A 263 4.80 6.74 -0.85
C TRP A 263 3.99 5.51 -1.26
N GLY A 264 3.47 4.82 -0.25
CA GLY A 264 2.60 3.68 -0.41
C GLY A 264 1.18 4.09 -0.77
N SER A 265 0.54 3.38 -1.69
CA SER A 265 -0.86 3.58 -2.03
C SER A 265 -1.58 2.25 -2.21
N ALA A 266 -2.90 2.30 -2.35
CA ALA A 266 -3.65 1.11 -2.67
C ALA A 266 -3.18 0.51 -4.00
N PHE A 267 -2.88 -0.78 -4.00
CA PHE A 267 -2.54 -1.54 -5.19
C PHE A 267 -3.26 -2.87 -5.15
N ARG A 268 -3.72 -3.35 -6.33
CA ARG A 268 -4.52 -4.55 -6.54
C ARG A 268 -4.21 -5.65 -5.52
N ALA A 269 -5.28 -6.18 -4.87
CA ALA A 269 -5.25 -7.16 -3.79
C ALA A 269 -4.60 -6.69 -2.47
N TYR A 270 -4.53 -5.43 -2.23
CA TYR A 270 -4.13 -4.61 -1.06
C TYR A 270 -3.71 -5.40 0.20
N GLY A 271 -2.40 -5.68 0.32
CA GLY A 271 -1.80 -6.47 1.39
C GLY A 271 -1.65 -7.97 1.08
N SER A 272 -2.57 -8.57 0.30
CA SER A 272 -2.55 -10.01 0.02
C SER A 272 -1.30 -10.50 -0.72
N PRO A 273 -0.79 -9.80 -1.77
CA PRO A 273 0.41 -10.29 -2.45
C PRO A 273 1.63 -10.37 -1.53
N GLN A 274 1.79 -9.41 -0.61
CA GLN A 274 2.87 -9.44 0.36
C GLN A 274 2.69 -10.60 1.33
N SER A 275 1.51 -10.72 1.94
CA SER A 275 1.21 -11.76 2.93
C SER A 275 1.29 -13.16 2.36
N TYR A 276 0.72 -13.39 1.18
CA TYR A 276 0.78 -14.72 0.55
C TYR A 276 2.20 -15.07 0.10
N MET A 277 2.97 -14.13 -0.42
CA MET A 277 4.36 -14.40 -0.77
C MET A 277 5.12 -14.98 0.43
N GLY A 278 5.01 -14.37 1.61
CA GLY A 278 5.69 -14.84 2.80
C GLY A 278 5.17 -16.21 3.28
N SER A 279 3.84 -16.36 3.41
CA SER A 279 3.27 -17.62 3.91
C SER A 279 3.45 -18.78 2.94
N GLU A 280 3.31 -18.54 1.64
CA GLU A 280 3.47 -19.60 0.63
C GLU A 280 4.92 -20.07 0.50
N ILE A 281 5.90 -19.17 0.61
CA ILE A 281 7.32 -19.55 0.68
C ILE A 281 7.59 -20.39 1.94
N ALA A 282 7.01 -20.01 3.08
CA ALA A 282 7.15 -20.79 4.32
C ALA A 282 6.58 -22.21 4.18
N ILE A 283 5.45 -22.36 3.50
CA ILE A 283 4.84 -23.67 3.22
C ILE A 283 5.76 -24.52 2.31
N ASP A 284 6.30 -23.94 1.23
CA ASP A 284 7.19 -24.64 0.32
C ASP A 284 8.48 -25.12 1.03
N VAL A 285 9.06 -24.26 1.86
CA VAL A 285 10.26 -24.60 2.62
C VAL A 285 9.97 -25.69 3.66
N LEU A 286 8.81 -25.62 4.35
CA LEU A 286 8.40 -26.62 5.31
C LEU A 286 8.11 -27.97 4.63
N ALA A 287 7.40 -27.97 3.52
CA ALA A 287 7.10 -29.16 2.74
C ALA A 287 8.38 -29.85 2.28
N ALA A 288 9.31 -29.09 1.71
CA ALA A 288 10.63 -29.62 1.31
C ALA A 288 11.41 -30.21 2.50
N LYS A 289 11.40 -29.55 3.66
CA LYS A 289 12.07 -30.00 4.88
C LYS A 289 11.48 -31.31 5.41
N MET A 290 10.17 -31.47 5.27
CA MET A 290 9.45 -32.69 5.70
C MET A 290 9.42 -33.78 4.64
N GLY A 291 9.86 -33.52 3.40
CA GLY A 291 9.81 -34.47 2.30
C GLY A 291 8.39 -34.72 1.76
N ILE A 292 7.48 -33.74 1.94
CA ILE A 292 6.12 -33.75 1.46
C ILE A 292 6.04 -32.93 0.16
N ASP A 293 5.22 -33.36 -0.81
CA ASP A 293 4.94 -32.56 -1.98
C ASP A 293 4.26 -31.24 -1.59
N PRO A 294 4.72 -30.08 -2.08
CA PRO A 294 4.11 -28.78 -1.71
C PRO A 294 2.61 -28.66 -2.04
N PHE A 295 2.13 -29.31 -3.09
CA PHE A 295 0.69 -29.35 -3.42
C PHE A 295 -0.08 -30.22 -2.44
N ASP A 296 0.46 -31.39 -2.08
CA ASP A 296 -0.16 -32.29 -1.09
C ASP A 296 -0.25 -31.58 0.28
N MET A 297 0.80 -30.82 0.66
CA MET A 297 0.76 -30.03 1.90
C MET A 297 -0.33 -28.95 1.87
N ARG A 298 -0.51 -28.27 0.73
CA ARG A 298 -1.58 -27.27 0.56
C ARG A 298 -2.95 -27.92 0.59
N GLU A 299 -3.18 -28.99 -0.18
CA GLU A 299 -4.46 -29.69 -0.28
C GLU A 299 -4.96 -30.17 1.09
N MET A 300 -4.08 -30.80 1.88
CA MET A 300 -4.47 -31.28 3.22
C MET A 300 -4.77 -30.15 4.22
N ASN A 301 -4.24 -28.93 3.97
CA ASN A 301 -4.36 -27.80 4.88
C ASN A 301 -5.33 -26.71 4.43
N CYS A 302 -5.82 -26.75 3.17
CA CYS A 302 -6.83 -25.81 2.70
C CYS A 302 -8.07 -25.85 3.59
N TYR A 303 -8.69 -24.68 3.80
CA TYR A 303 -9.97 -24.60 4.48
C TYR A 303 -11.03 -25.39 3.73
N LYS A 304 -11.83 -26.12 4.52
CA LYS A 304 -13.01 -26.83 4.04
C LYS A 304 -14.25 -26.20 4.65
N GLU A 305 -15.26 -25.92 3.83
CA GLU A 305 -16.53 -25.36 4.28
C GLU A 305 -17.16 -26.19 5.41
N SER A 306 -17.02 -27.51 5.33
CA SER A 306 -17.53 -28.47 6.34
C SER A 306 -16.86 -28.33 7.72
N GLU A 307 -15.70 -27.72 7.82
CA GLU A 307 -14.95 -27.60 9.08
C GLU A 307 -15.41 -26.41 9.94
N GLY A 308 -16.24 -25.52 9.41
CA GLY A 308 -16.85 -24.41 10.14
C GLY A 308 -15.85 -23.42 10.76
N THR A 309 -14.61 -23.41 10.27
CA THR A 309 -13.53 -22.58 10.81
C THR A 309 -13.59 -21.17 10.22
N THR A 310 -13.55 -20.16 11.07
CA THR A 310 -13.37 -18.78 10.64
C THR A 310 -11.89 -18.53 10.35
N ILE A 311 -11.60 -17.94 9.18
CA ILE A 311 -10.26 -17.46 8.89
C ILE A 311 -9.92 -16.23 9.77
N PRO A 312 -8.63 -15.93 10.02
CA PRO A 312 -8.22 -14.80 10.86
C PRO A 312 -8.72 -13.44 10.39
N THR A 313 -9.20 -13.35 9.15
CA THR A 313 -9.73 -12.12 8.55
C THR A 313 -11.08 -11.69 9.11
N GLY A 314 -11.77 -12.54 9.89
CA GLY A 314 -13.13 -12.30 10.35
C GLY A 314 -14.21 -12.42 9.27
N TYR A 315 -13.86 -12.86 8.05
CA TYR A 315 -14.85 -13.21 7.02
C TYR A 315 -15.44 -14.59 7.30
N PRO A 316 -16.75 -14.77 7.07
CA PRO A 316 -17.37 -16.08 7.26
C PRO A 316 -16.85 -17.11 6.22
N PRO A 317 -16.83 -18.41 6.59
CA PRO A 317 -16.32 -19.48 5.72
C PRO A 317 -17.05 -19.60 4.38
N GLU A 318 -18.28 -19.12 4.30
CA GLU A 318 -19.10 -19.18 3.08
C GLU A 318 -18.52 -18.39 1.89
N VAL A 319 -17.51 -17.55 2.14
CA VAL A 319 -16.80 -16.79 1.09
C VAL A 319 -15.75 -17.66 0.37
N TYR A 320 -15.42 -18.82 0.90
CA TYR A 320 -14.38 -19.70 0.37
C TYR A 320 -14.96 -21.10 0.19
N CYS A 321 -15.29 -21.48 -1.02
CA CYS A 321 -15.69 -22.85 -1.28
C CYS A 321 -14.46 -23.74 -1.54
N GLU A 322 -14.56 -24.99 -1.11
CA GLU A 322 -13.49 -26.00 -1.22
C GLU A 322 -13.05 -26.22 -2.67
N GLU A 323 -13.99 -26.13 -3.62
CA GLU A 323 -13.74 -26.30 -5.05
C GLU A 323 -12.92 -25.16 -5.65
N ASP A 324 -13.08 -23.92 -5.15
CA ASP A 324 -12.40 -22.76 -5.69
C ASP A 324 -10.92 -22.68 -5.32
N LEU A 325 -10.53 -23.21 -4.17
CA LEU A 325 -9.14 -23.19 -3.71
C LEU A 325 -8.28 -24.26 -4.38
N SER A 326 -8.85 -25.41 -4.72
CA SER A 326 -8.14 -26.49 -5.43
C SER A 326 -8.00 -26.21 -6.94
N LEU A 327 -8.93 -25.47 -7.56
CA LEU A 327 -8.93 -25.17 -8.98
C LEU A 327 -7.97 -24.02 -9.38
N ILE A 328 -7.56 -23.18 -8.44
CA ILE A 328 -6.63 -22.07 -8.71
C ILE A 328 -5.22 -22.57 -9.10
N HIS A 329 -4.89 -23.81 -8.77
CA HIS A 329 -3.57 -24.41 -9.00
C HIS A 329 -3.52 -25.46 -10.13
N ILE A 330 -4.62 -25.64 -10.86
CA ILE A 330 -4.70 -26.45 -12.07
C ILE A 330 -4.60 -25.52 -13.30
#